data_fbf3aa2cbdc12d5c81007569798e6550
#
_entry.id   fbf3aa2cbdc12d5c81007569798e6550
#
_cell.length_a   1.000
_cell.length_b   1.000
_cell.length_c   1.000
_cell.angle_alpha   90.00
_cell.angle_beta   90.00
_cell.angle_gamma   90.00
#
_symmetry.space_group_name_H-M   'P 1'
#
loop_
_entity.id
_entity.type
_entity.pdbx_description
1 polymer ?
#
loop_
_entity_poly.entity_id
_entity_poly.type
_entity_poly.pdbx_seq_one_letter_code
_entity_poly.pdbx_strand_id
1 'polypeptide(L)'
;MNHSPIKLIGLHGPAGCGKDTVAEILCSAQEFRSVSFAEPLIDMLVAGFRVPKSYFTDRNLKENPIPELCGKSPRQLMQTLGTEWGRNYVDCDVWVKIADRKIEYLKKLAAAGNAYIEGIVATDVRFQNEYDYIRNHGGTIWHIRRPINPNEINPTHASDKLMKIDTDRDRLILNDGDIDQLAEKINAILHPTVTESTSND
;
A
#
# COMPACT_ATOMS: atom_id res chain seq x y z
N MET A 1 14.00 26.25 -7.55
CA MET A 1 14.55 25.02 -6.99
C MET A 1 13.96 23.87 -7.82
N ASN A 2 14.81 23.09 -8.52
CA ASN A 2 14.36 21.91 -9.25
C ASN A 2 13.99 20.84 -8.21
N HIS A 3 12.71 20.71 -7.89
CA HIS A 3 12.26 19.57 -7.11
C HIS A 3 12.24 18.34 -8.02
N SER A 4 12.95 17.30 -7.62
CA SER A 4 12.81 15.99 -8.24
C SER A 4 11.33 15.58 -8.22
N PRO A 5 10.85 14.87 -9.23
CA PRO A 5 9.44 14.43 -9.26
C PRO A 5 9.14 13.58 -8.02
N ILE A 6 7.98 13.81 -7.39
CA ILE A 6 7.53 13.05 -6.23
C ILE A 6 7.48 11.56 -6.58
N LYS A 7 8.18 10.74 -5.82
CA LYS A 7 8.19 9.28 -6.00
C LYS A 7 6.81 8.71 -5.67
N LEU A 8 6.32 7.79 -6.47
CA LEU A 8 5.07 7.05 -6.20
C LEU A 8 5.38 5.57 -6.07
N ILE A 9 5.07 4.99 -4.92
CA ILE A 9 5.36 3.58 -4.60
C ILE A 9 4.06 2.88 -4.23
N GLY A 10 3.80 1.71 -4.81
CA GLY A 10 2.72 0.83 -4.41
C GLY A 10 3.25 -0.39 -3.65
N LEU A 11 2.74 -0.67 -2.46
CA LEU A 11 3.11 -1.85 -1.68
C LEU A 11 2.18 -3.01 -1.98
N HIS A 12 2.75 -4.13 -2.42
CA HIS A 12 2.04 -5.37 -2.69
C HIS A 12 2.67 -6.54 -1.92
N GLY A 13 1.84 -7.48 -1.48
CA GLY A 13 2.28 -8.70 -0.79
C GLY A 13 1.19 -9.26 0.11
N PRO A 14 1.33 -10.52 0.57
CA PRO A 14 0.35 -11.19 1.41
C PRO A 14 0.13 -10.48 2.75
N ALA A 15 -0.95 -10.86 3.44
CA ALA A 15 -1.21 -10.36 4.78
C ALA A 15 -0.05 -10.75 5.72
N GLY A 16 0.45 -9.80 6.52
CA GLY A 16 1.52 -10.07 7.48
C GLY A 16 2.94 -10.08 6.95
N CYS A 17 3.15 -9.83 5.66
CA CYS A 17 4.51 -9.81 5.10
C CYS A 17 5.34 -8.57 5.51
N GLY A 18 4.73 -7.56 6.17
CA GLY A 18 5.44 -6.36 6.65
C GLY A 18 5.19 -5.09 5.81
N LYS A 19 4.14 -5.04 4.97
CA LYS A 19 3.80 -3.82 4.21
C LYS A 19 3.61 -2.60 5.11
N ASP A 20 2.93 -2.77 6.23
CA ASP A 20 2.66 -1.68 7.16
C ASP A 20 3.96 -1.14 7.76
N THR A 21 4.91 -2.02 8.12
CA THR A 21 6.25 -1.65 8.59
C THR A 21 7.04 -0.89 7.51
N VAL A 22 6.99 -1.36 6.26
CA VAL A 22 7.64 -0.66 5.13
C VAL A 22 7.03 0.73 4.94
N ALA A 23 5.71 0.85 5.01
CA ALA A 23 5.03 2.15 4.90
C ALA A 23 5.41 3.09 6.05
N GLU A 24 5.51 2.57 7.28
CA GLU A 24 5.92 3.33 8.45
C GLU A 24 7.36 3.84 8.32
N ILE A 25 8.30 3.01 7.88
CA ILE A 25 9.69 3.41 7.62
C ILE A 25 9.74 4.52 6.56
N LEU A 26 9.01 4.36 5.44
CA LEU A 26 8.95 5.37 4.39
C LEU A 26 8.38 6.70 4.89
N CYS A 27 7.33 6.66 5.70
CA CYS A 27 6.68 7.86 6.22
C CYS A 27 7.51 8.56 7.30
N SER A 28 8.18 7.81 8.17
CA SER A 28 8.92 8.37 9.32
C SER A 28 10.33 8.82 8.98
N ALA A 29 11.05 8.04 8.15
CA ALA A 29 12.45 8.26 7.87
C ALA A 29 12.72 8.90 6.49
N GLN A 30 11.76 8.85 5.57
CA GLN A 30 11.96 9.25 4.18
C GLN A 30 10.94 10.29 3.68
N GLU A 31 10.23 10.97 4.59
CA GLU A 31 9.26 12.04 4.26
C GLU A 31 8.19 11.64 3.23
N PHE A 32 7.77 10.39 3.22
CA PHE A 32 6.65 9.92 2.40
C PHE A 32 5.31 10.23 3.06
N ARG A 33 4.25 10.28 2.24
CA ARG A 33 2.86 10.34 2.70
C ARG A 33 2.12 9.08 2.26
N SER A 34 1.42 8.45 3.20
CA SER A 34 0.67 7.23 2.91
C SER A 34 -0.71 7.52 2.33
N VAL A 35 -1.10 6.66 1.39
CA VAL A 35 -2.44 6.59 0.81
C VAL A 35 -2.87 5.13 0.82
N SER A 36 -4.14 4.85 1.05
CA SER A 36 -4.70 3.50 0.97
C SER A 36 -5.94 3.54 0.08
N PHE A 37 -6.08 2.56 -0.81
CA PHE A 37 -7.29 2.38 -1.63
C PHE A 37 -8.49 1.95 -0.77
N ALA A 38 -8.23 1.27 0.35
CA ALA A 38 -9.27 0.84 1.28
C ALA A 38 -9.66 1.92 2.31
N GLU A 39 -8.88 2.98 2.50
CA GLU A 39 -9.17 4.02 3.50
C GLU A 39 -10.57 4.63 3.35
N PRO A 40 -11.01 5.06 2.14
CA PRO A 40 -12.32 5.68 1.97
C PRO A 40 -13.48 4.75 2.35
N LEU A 41 -13.36 3.46 2.02
CA LEU A 41 -14.41 2.49 2.37
C LEU A 41 -14.43 2.21 3.88
N ILE A 42 -13.28 2.22 4.55
CA ILE A 42 -13.20 2.12 6.00
C ILE A 42 -13.87 3.32 6.65
N ASP A 43 -13.56 4.53 6.17
CA ASP A 43 -14.13 5.77 6.70
C ASP A 43 -15.67 5.82 6.50
N MET A 44 -16.18 5.32 5.37
CA MET A 44 -17.63 5.16 5.15
C MET A 44 -18.27 4.20 6.15
N LEU A 45 -17.63 3.04 6.43
CA LEU A 45 -18.14 2.06 7.40
C LEU A 45 -18.08 2.60 8.83
N VAL A 46 -16.98 3.27 9.20
CA VAL A 46 -16.82 3.93 10.51
C VAL A 46 -17.92 4.98 10.72
N ALA A 47 -18.14 5.83 9.73
CA ALA A 47 -19.15 6.88 9.81
C ALA A 47 -20.58 6.31 9.83
N GLY A 48 -20.86 5.31 9.00
CA GLY A 48 -22.19 4.71 8.88
C GLY A 48 -22.59 3.91 10.11
N PHE A 49 -21.71 3.07 10.62
CA PHE A 49 -21.96 2.24 11.80
C PHE A 49 -21.64 2.92 13.13
N ARG A 50 -20.94 4.08 13.09
CA ARG A 50 -20.49 4.82 14.28
C ARG A 50 -19.65 3.96 15.24
N VAL A 51 -18.74 3.17 14.71
CA VAL A 51 -17.84 2.28 15.43
C VAL A 51 -16.39 2.77 15.33
N PRO A 52 -15.50 2.36 16.24
CA PRO A 52 -14.09 2.71 16.18
C PRO A 52 -13.41 2.18 14.90
N LYS A 53 -12.52 2.97 14.31
CA LYS A 53 -11.72 2.58 13.13
C LYS A 53 -10.91 1.30 13.38
N SER A 54 -10.52 1.04 14.63
CA SER A 54 -9.80 -0.17 15.03
C SER A 54 -10.52 -1.47 14.64
N TYR A 55 -11.85 -1.49 14.58
CA TYR A 55 -12.59 -2.66 14.11
C TYR A 55 -12.17 -3.09 12.70
N PHE A 56 -11.83 -2.14 11.86
CA PHE A 56 -11.43 -2.37 10.45
C PHE A 56 -9.92 -2.44 10.25
N THR A 57 -9.12 -1.99 11.22
CA THR A 57 -7.65 -1.96 11.11
C THR A 57 -6.97 -3.03 11.96
N ASP A 58 -7.52 -3.38 13.12
CA ASP A 58 -6.96 -4.42 13.98
C ASP A 58 -7.17 -5.81 13.37
N ARG A 59 -6.08 -6.57 13.25
CA ARG A 59 -6.08 -7.89 12.67
C ARG A 59 -6.92 -8.90 13.46
N ASN A 60 -6.95 -8.78 14.79
CA ASN A 60 -7.68 -9.69 15.67
C ASN A 60 -9.20 -9.46 15.62
N LEU A 61 -9.63 -8.24 15.30
CA LEU A 61 -11.05 -7.87 15.25
C LEU A 61 -11.67 -8.11 13.87
N LYS A 62 -10.88 -8.03 12.81
CA LYS A 62 -11.39 -8.05 11.42
C LYS A 62 -12.20 -9.27 11.04
N GLU A 63 -11.89 -10.43 11.62
CA GLU A 63 -12.47 -11.71 11.19
C GLU A 63 -13.71 -12.08 12.00
N ASN A 64 -13.91 -11.48 13.16
CA ASN A 64 -14.98 -11.89 14.07
C ASN A 64 -16.26 -11.09 13.83
N PRO A 65 -17.43 -11.75 13.83
CA PRO A 65 -18.72 -11.08 13.81
C PRO A 65 -18.86 -10.16 15.03
N ILE A 66 -19.36 -8.94 14.80
CA ILE A 66 -19.53 -7.91 15.83
C ILE A 66 -21.00 -7.49 15.84
N PRO A 67 -21.69 -7.48 17.02
CA PRO A 67 -23.11 -7.10 17.11
C PRO A 67 -23.41 -5.72 16.53
N GLU A 68 -22.59 -4.72 16.79
CA GLU A 68 -22.71 -3.34 16.29
C GLU A 68 -22.62 -3.26 14.75
N LEU A 69 -22.08 -4.30 14.11
CA LEU A 69 -21.99 -4.44 12.67
C LEU A 69 -23.07 -5.39 12.12
N CYS A 70 -24.23 -5.44 12.77
CA CYS A 70 -25.36 -6.32 12.40
C CYS A 70 -24.95 -7.82 12.37
N GLY A 71 -24.05 -8.23 13.25
CA GLY A 71 -23.53 -9.59 13.31
C GLY A 71 -22.60 -9.98 12.16
N LYS A 72 -22.14 -9.03 11.37
CA LYS A 72 -21.13 -9.26 10.33
C LYS A 72 -19.72 -8.97 10.88
N SER A 73 -18.71 -9.61 10.28
CA SER A 73 -17.34 -9.22 10.58
C SER A 73 -16.96 -7.95 9.81
N PRO A 74 -16.02 -7.15 10.33
CA PRO A 74 -15.47 -6.00 9.62
C PRO A 74 -14.99 -6.36 8.22
N ARG A 75 -14.33 -7.52 8.05
CA ARG A 75 -13.88 -8.02 6.75
C ARG A 75 -15.04 -8.24 5.77
N GLN A 76 -16.11 -8.86 6.21
CA GLN A 76 -17.30 -9.08 5.36
C GLN A 76 -17.87 -7.76 4.87
N LEU A 77 -18.03 -6.77 5.76
CA LEU A 77 -18.52 -5.44 5.36
C LEU A 77 -17.58 -4.72 4.41
N MET A 78 -16.26 -4.80 4.65
CA MET A 78 -15.26 -4.24 3.73
C MET A 78 -15.32 -4.89 2.35
N GLN A 79 -15.54 -6.20 2.26
CA GLN A 79 -15.68 -6.91 0.99
C GLN A 79 -16.96 -6.52 0.26
N THR A 80 -18.09 -6.51 0.97
CA THR A 80 -19.39 -6.11 0.39
C THR A 80 -19.36 -4.68 -0.11
N LEU A 81 -18.91 -3.73 0.71
CA LEU A 81 -18.82 -2.33 0.31
C LEU A 81 -17.76 -2.12 -0.79
N GLY A 82 -16.59 -2.73 -0.63
CA GLY A 82 -15.46 -2.52 -1.53
C GLY A 82 -15.65 -3.17 -2.91
N THR A 83 -16.18 -4.37 -2.94
CA THR A 83 -16.30 -5.15 -4.19
C THR A 83 -17.73 -5.12 -4.73
N GLU A 84 -18.71 -5.60 -3.96
CA GLU A 84 -20.06 -5.80 -4.47
C GLU A 84 -20.71 -4.45 -4.80
N TRP A 85 -20.68 -3.51 -3.86
CA TRP A 85 -21.22 -2.19 -4.08
C TRP A 85 -20.26 -1.31 -4.89
N GLY A 86 -19.04 -1.10 -4.44
CA GLY A 86 -18.13 -0.14 -5.04
C GLY A 86 -17.72 -0.53 -6.45
N ARG A 87 -17.05 -1.66 -6.61
CA ARG A 87 -16.48 -2.06 -7.90
C ARG A 87 -17.50 -2.60 -8.88
N ASN A 88 -18.46 -3.40 -8.41
CA ASN A 88 -19.41 -4.05 -9.32
C ASN A 88 -20.63 -3.20 -9.63
N TYR A 89 -21.07 -2.34 -8.71
CA TYR A 89 -22.31 -1.58 -8.85
C TYR A 89 -22.08 -0.11 -9.19
N VAL A 90 -21.06 0.54 -8.62
CA VAL A 90 -20.77 1.96 -8.87
C VAL A 90 -19.81 2.13 -10.04
N ASP A 91 -18.55 1.68 -9.88
CA ASP A 91 -17.49 1.80 -10.89
C ASP A 91 -16.32 0.90 -10.49
N CYS A 92 -15.79 0.10 -11.41
CA CYS A 92 -14.65 -0.78 -11.14
C CYS A 92 -13.42 -0.03 -10.62
N ASP A 93 -13.26 1.25 -10.97
CA ASP A 93 -12.15 2.12 -10.59
C ASP A 93 -12.50 3.12 -9.48
N VAL A 94 -13.65 2.96 -8.81
CA VAL A 94 -14.11 3.96 -7.83
C VAL A 94 -13.06 4.25 -6.76
N TRP A 95 -12.42 3.24 -6.20
CA TRP A 95 -11.40 3.41 -5.16
C TRP A 95 -10.10 4.01 -5.69
N VAL A 96 -9.74 3.68 -6.92
CA VAL A 96 -8.60 4.28 -7.63
C VAL A 96 -8.87 5.78 -7.86
N LYS A 97 -10.06 6.15 -8.34
CA LYS A 97 -10.45 7.54 -8.57
C LYS A 97 -10.48 8.37 -7.27
N ILE A 98 -10.85 7.75 -6.15
CA ILE A 98 -10.83 8.44 -4.86
C ILE A 98 -9.39 8.62 -4.35
N ALA A 99 -8.56 7.58 -4.45
CA ALA A 99 -7.15 7.65 -4.07
C ALA A 99 -6.37 8.65 -4.95
N ASP A 100 -6.66 8.71 -6.26
CA ASP A 100 -6.10 9.68 -7.19
C ASP A 100 -6.30 11.13 -6.71
N ARG A 101 -7.50 11.49 -6.28
CA ARG A 101 -7.78 12.83 -5.74
C ARG A 101 -6.89 13.17 -4.54
N LYS A 102 -6.66 12.21 -3.65
CA LYS A 102 -5.77 12.38 -2.49
C LYS A 102 -4.31 12.53 -2.93
N ILE A 103 -3.86 11.70 -3.87
CA ILE A 103 -2.51 11.76 -4.44
C ILE A 103 -2.26 13.11 -5.12
N GLU A 104 -3.19 13.56 -5.97
CA GLU A 104 -3.08 14.85 -6.64
C GLU A 104 -3.13 16.04 -5.66
N TYR A 105 -3.91 15.94 -4.60
CA TYR A 105 -3.90 16.94 -3.53
C TYR A 105 -2.52 17.02 -2.84
N LEU A 106 -1.91 15.89 -2.50
CA LEU A 106 -0.58 15.84 -1.90
C LEU A 106 0.50 16.42 -2.83
N LYS A 107 0.45 16.09 -4.13
CA LYS A 107 1.35 16.66 -5.13
C LYS A 107 1.21 18.18 -5.23
N LYS A 108 -0.02 18.70 -5.19
CA LYS A 108 -0.27 20.15 -5.20
C LYS A 108 0.26 20.83 -3.95
N LEU A 109 0.12 20.22 -2.77
CA LEU A 109 0.68 20.75 -1.52
C LEU A 109 2.20 20.86 -1.59
N ALA A 110 2.87 19.83 -2.10
CA ALA A 110 4.31 19.84 -2.27
C ALA A 110 4.77 20.89 -3.30
N ALA A 111 4.09 20.96 -4.45
CA ALA A 111 4.41 21.94 -5.50
C ALA A 111 4.20 23.39 -5.04
N ALA A 112 3.26 23.64 -4.15
CA ALA A 112 3.02 24.96 -3.55
C ALA A 112 4.03 25.30 -2.42
N GLY A 113 4.93 24.40 -2.06
CA GLY A 113 5.87 24.59 -0.94
C GLY A 113 5.21 24.50 0.44
N ASN A 114 3.96 24.06 0.52
CA ASN A 114 3.20 23.97 1.78
C ASN A 114 3.54 22.70 2.59
N ALA A 115 4.22 21.74 1.97
CA ALA A 115 4.71 20.52 2.63
C ALA A 115 5.92 19.99 1.88
N TYR A 116 6.92 19.53 2.63
CA TYR A 116 7.99 18.72 2.05
C TYR A 116 7.49 17.27 1.94
N ILE A 117 7.46 16.75 0.73
CA ILE A 117 7.01 15.39 0.42
C ILE A 117 7.98 14.79 -0.60
N GLU A 118 8.79 13.83 -0.16
CA GLU A 118 9.73 13.11 -1.02
C GLU A 118 9.00 12.10 -1.91
N GLY A 119 7.93 11.50 -1.38
CA GLY A 119 7.15 10.51 -2.11
C GLY A 119 5.79 10.22 -1.51
N ILE A 120 5.02 9.43 -2.24
CA ILE A 120 3.72 8.93 -1.83
C ILE A 120 3.76 7.40 -1.88
N VAL A 121 3.29 6.74 -0.83
CA VAL A 121 3.22 5.28 -0.74
C VAL A 121 1.76 4.82 -0.65
N ALA A 122 1.32 4.04 -1.64
CA ALA A 122 0.04 3.32 -1.62
C ALA A 122 0.25 1.98 -0.88
N THR A 123 -0.40 1.83 0.29
CA THR A 123 -0.05 0.78 1.27
C THR A 123 -0.70 -0.57 1.02
N ASP A 124 -1.70 -0.65 0.13
CA ASP A 124 -2.60 -1.80 0.01
C ASP A 124 -2.95 -2.17 -1.44
N VAL A 125 -1.99 -2.12 -2.34
CA VAL A 125 -2.19 -2.52 -3.75
C VAL A 125 -2.57 -3.99 -3.82
N ARG A 126 -3.77 -4.29 -4.37
CA ARG A 126 -4.33 -5.64 -4.43
C ARG A 126 -4.93 -6.01 -5.77
N PHE A 127 -5.47 -5.04 -6.51
CA PHE A 127 -6.18 -5.25 -7.76
C PHE A 127 -5.37 -4.73 -8.95
N GLN A 128 -5.61 -5.32 -10.13
CA GLN A 128 -4.88 -4.96 -11.34
C GLN A 128 -5.00 -3.46 -11.69
N ASN A 129 -6.19 -2.87 -11.54
CA ASN A 129 -6.42 -1.45 -11.81
C ASN A 129 -5.65 -0.52 -10.84
N GLU A 130 -5.45 -0.92 -9.58
CA GLU A 130 -4.60 -0.20 -8.62
C GLU A 130 -3.13 -0.27 -9.03
N TYR A 131 -2.71 -1.43 -9.49
CA TYR A 131 -1.39 -1.71 -10.01
C TYR A 131 -1.10 -0.86 -11.27
N ASP A 132 -2.04 -0.89 -12.22
CA ASP A 132 -1.96 -0.13 -13.47
C ASP A 132 -1.96 1.37 -13.20
N TYR A 133 -2.75 1.83 -12.22
CA TYR A 133 -2.75 3.23 -11.79
C TYR A 133 -1.35 3.67 -11.34
N ILE A 134 -0.72 2.96 -10.43
CA ILE A 134 0.62 3.29 -9.93
C ILE A 134 1.62 3.37 -11.08
N ARG A 135 1.64 2.37 -11.97
CA ARG A 135 2.57 2.31 -13.09
C ARG A 135 2.33 3.39 -14.15
N ASN A 136 1.09 3.65 -14.48
CA ASN A 136 0.73 4.67 -15.47
C ASN A 136 1.07 6.09 -14.98
N HIS A 137 1.20 6.28 -13.66
CA HIS A 137 1.65 7.53 -13.07
C HIS A 137 3.16 7.56 -12.76
N GLY A 138 3.94 6.69 -13.41
CA GLY A 138 5.40 6.65 -13.28
C GLY A 138 5.90 6.03 -11.97
N GLY A 139 5.00 5.40 -11.21
CA GLY A 139 5.33 4.75 -9.95
C GLY A 139 5.90 3.35 -10.10
N THR A 140 6.39 2.82 -8.99
CA THR A 140 7.04 1.51 -8.86
C THR A 140 6.26 0.66 -7.86
N ILE A 141 6.08 -0.62 -8.16
CA ILE A 141 5.50 -1.57 -7.21
C ILE A 141 6.62 -2.24 -6.41
N TRP A 142 6.47 -2.26 -5.10
CA TRP A 142 7.36 -2.97 -4.19
C TRP A 142 6.63 -4.21 -3.67
N HIS A 143 7.14 -5.37 -4.08
CA HIS A 143 6.64 -6.67 -3.66
C HIS A 143 7.32 -7.08 -2.36
N ILE A 144 6.57 -7.00 -1.25
CA ILE A 144 7.09 -7.39 0.05
C ILE A 144 6.84 -8.87 0.27
N ARG A 145 7.89 -9.61 0.56
CA ARG A 145 7.84 -11.05 0.87
C ARG A 145 8.50 -11.32 2.21
N ARG A 146 7.93 -12.23 2.96
CA ARG A 146 8.55 -12.82 4.13
C ARG A 146 8.88 -14.27 3.81
N PRO A 147 10.02 -14.84 4.27
CA PRO A 147 10.27 -16.27 4.15
C PRO A 147 9.08 -17.03 4.70
N ILE A 148 8.56 -17.98 3.92
CA ILE A 148 7.41 -18.78 4.32
C ILE A 148 7.87 -19.70 5.45
N ASN A 149 7.28 -19.56 6.63
CA ASN A 149 7.35 -20.62 7.62
C ASN A 149 6.60 -21.83 7.03
N PRO A 150 7.24 -22.98 6.82
CA PRO A 150 6.58 -24.16 6.23
C PRO A 150 5.29 -24.58 6.95
N ASN A 151 5.13 -24.15 8.20
CA ASN A 151 3.95 -24.45 9.04
C ASN A 151 2.82 -23.42 8.91
N GLU A 152 2.98 -22.35 8.13
CA GLU A 152 1.97 -21.29 7.93
C GLU A 152 1.36 -21.29 6.52
N ILE A 153 1.13 -22.46 5.93
CA ILE A 153 0.48 -22.56 4.62
C ILE A 153 -1.02 -22.31 4.79
N ASN A 154 -1.46 -21.09 4.52
CA ASN A 154 -2.86 -20.84 4.18
C ASN A 154 -3.00 -19.71 3.15
N PRO A 155 -2.96 -19.99 1.85
CA PRO A 155 -3.37 -19.04 0.80
C PRO A 155 -4.90 -19.10 0.69
N THR A 156 -5.64 -18.34 1.50
CA THR A 156 -7.12 -18.47 1.56
C THR A 156 -7.89 -17.35 0.88
N HIS A 157 -7.28 -16.40 0.18
CA HIS A 157 -8.03 -15.35 -0.50
C HIS A 157 -7.59 -15.07 -1.93
N ALA A 158 -8.59 -14.81 -2.80
CA ALA A 158 -8.38 -14.38 -4.18
C ALA A 158 -7.55 -13.07 -4.32
N SER A 159 -7.44 -12.29 -3.24
CA SER A 159 -6.56 -11.11 -3.13
C SER A 159 -5.08 -11.47 -2.95
N ASP A 160 -4.77 -12.74 -2.70
CA ASP A 160 -3.40 -13.26 -2.60
C ASP A 160 -2.89 -13.78 -3.95
N LYS A 161 -3.61 -13.54 -5.04
CA LYS A 161 -3.10 -13.82 -6.38
C LYS A 161 -1.82 -13.02 -6.55
N LEU A 162 -0.70 -13.76 -6.64
CA LEU A 162 0.60 -13.23 -6.92
C LEU A 162 0.55 -12.45 -8.23
N MET A 163 0.54 -11.12 -8.13
CA MET A 163 0.67 -10.26 -9.31
C MET A 163 2.01 -10.54 -9.97
N LYS A 164 2.02 -10.56 -11.30
CA LYS A 164 3.23 -10.78 -12.07
C LYS A 164 4.21 -9.64 -11.81
N ILE A 165 5.39 -9.99 -11.30
CA ILE A 165 6.47 -9.02 -11.05
C ILE A 165 7.07 -8.62 -12.39
N ASP A 166 7.13 -7.32 -12.63
CA ASP A 166 7.90 -6.76 -13.74
C ASP A 166 9.31 -6.44 -13.21
N THR A 167 10.25 -7.31 -13.49
CA THR A 167 11.61 -7.23 -12.92
C THR A 167 12.36 -5.95 -13.31
N ASP A 168 11.97 -5.29 -14.38
CA ASP A 168 12.62 -4.07 -14.85
C ASP A 168 12.11 -2.83 -14.09
N ARG A 169 10.87 -2.87 -13.64
CA ARG A 169 10.19 -1.73 -13.00
C ARG A 169 9.93 -1.93 -11.52
N ASP A 170 9.63 -3.15 -11.10
CA ASP A 170 9.25 -3.45 -9.72
C ASP A 170 10.46 -3.75 -8.84
N ARG A 171 10.23 -3.78 -7.55
CA ARG A 171 11.24 -4.17 -6.56
C ARG A 171 10.71 -5.31 -5.71
N LEU A 172 11.54 -6.32 -5.50
CA LEU A 172 11.27 -7.38 -4.54
C LEU A 172 12.04 -7.09 -3.26
N ILE A 173 11.32 -6.99 -2.14
CA ILE A 173 11.90 -6.78 -0.81
C ILE A 173 11.64 -8.02 0.03
N LEU A 174 12.70 -8.69 0.43
CA LEU A 174 12.65 -9.80 1.38
C LEU A 174 12.73 -9.25 2.80
N ASN A 175 11.63 -9.40 3.53
CA ASN A 175 11.54 -9.08 4.95
C ASN A 175 11.87 -10.32 5.76
N ASP A 176 13.15 -10.67 5.80
CA ASP A 176 13.72 -11.88 6.39
C ASP A 176 14.61 -11.59 7.62
N GLY A 177 14.67 -10.34 8.04
CA GLY A 177 15.45 -9.88 9.16
C GLY A 177 14.66 -9.02 10.16
N ASP A 178 15.37 -8.25 10.94
CA ASP A 178 14.81 -7.26 11.85
C ASP A 178 14.41 -5.94 11.14
N ILE A 179 13.92 -4.98 11.93
CA ILE A 179 13.45 -3.69 11.41
C ILE A 179 14.61 -2.86 10.83
N ASP A 180 15.78 -2.90 11.45
CA ASP A 180 16.94 -2.13 11.02
C ASP A 180 17.45 -2.62 9.67
N GLN A 181 17.55 -3.95 9.49
CA GLN A 181 17.89 -4.57 8.21
C GLN A 181 16.86 -4.27 7.12
N LEU A 182 15.58 -4.22 7.46
CA LEU A 182 14.54 -3.83 6.51
C LEU A 182 14.69 -2.35 6.12
N ALA A 183 14.99 -1.47 7.07
CA ALA A 183 15.22 -0.05 6.83
C ALA A 183 16.46 0.17 5.93
N GLU A 184 17.53 -0.56 6.14
CA GLU A 184 18.72 -0.54 5.27
C GLU A 184 18.39 -0.95 3.84
N LYS A 185 17.62 -2.02 3.64
CA LYS A 185 17.16 -2.46 2.30
C LYS A 185 16.32 -1.39 1.61
N ILE A 186 15.40 -0.76 2.34
CA ILE A 186 14.57 0.35 1.82
C ILE A 186 15.45 1.52 1.39
N ASN A 187 16.39 1.92 2.25
CA ASN A 187 17.29 3.04 1.98
C ASN A 187 18.18 2.78 0.74
N ALA A 188 18.72 1.58 0.60
CA ALA A 188 19.51 1.19 -0.57
C ALA A 188 18.71 1.24 -1.89
N ILE A 189 17.40 0.95 -1.85
CA ILE A 189 16.53 1.05 -3.02
C ILE A 189 16.21 2.52 -3.38
N LEU A 190 16.02 3.37 -2.36
CA LEU A 190 15.69 4.79 -2.57
C LEU A 190 16.91 5.63 -3.01
N HIS A 191 18.09 5.25 -2.55
CA HIS A 191 19.36 5.94 -2.77
C HIS A 191 20.43 4.97 -3.30
N PRO A 192 20.27 4.46 -4.55
CA PRO A 192 21.26 3.55 -5.11
C PRO A 192 22.61 4.26 -5.20
N THR A 193 23.63 3.69 -4.57
CA THR A 193 25.02 4.12 -4.75
C THR A 193 25.41 3.88 -6.20
N VAL A 194 25.68 4.97 -6.92
CA VAL A 194 26.29 4.89 -8.25
C VAL A 194 27.71 4.37 -8.04
N THR A 195 27.92 3.08 -8.23
CA THR A 195 29.29 2.56 -8.41
C THR A 195 29.77 3.05 -9.78
N GLU A 196 30.62 4.07 -9.78
CA GLU A 196 31.38 4.41 -10.97
C GLU A 196 32.18 3.17 -11.36
N SER A 197 31.78 2.55 -12.46
CA SER A 197 32.62 1.58 -13.14
C SER A 197 33.83 2.32 -13.71
N THR A 198 34.92 2.34 -12.97
CA THR A 198 36.22 2.69 -13.53
C THR A 198 36.59 1.63 -14.54
N SER A 199 36.27 1.89 -15.80
CA SER A 199 36.90 1.24 -16.91
C SER A 199 38.35 1.73 -16.97
N ASN A 200 39.26 0.96 -16.43
CA ASN A 200 40.67 1.11 -16.76
C ASN A 200 40.87 0.49 -18.17
N ASP A 201 41.09 1.38 -19.13
CA ASP A 201 41.79 1.05 -20.39
C ASP A 201 43.25 0.72 -20.12
#